data_6c9595ee2e94620f207d63a45a81debd
#
_entry.id   6c9595ee2e94620f207d63a45a81debd
#
_cell.length_a   1.000
_cell.length_b   1.000
_cell.length_c   1.000
_cell.angle_alpha   90.00
_cell.angle_beta   90.00
_cell.angle_gamma   90.00
#
_symmetry.space_group_name_H-M   'P 1'
#
loop_
_entity.id
_entity.type
_entity.pdbx_description
1 polymer ?
#
loop_
_entity_poly.entity_id
_entity_poly.type
_entity_poly.pdbx_seq_one_letter_code
_entity_poly.pdbx_strand_id
1 'polypeptide(L)' 'MALVISDETLSKAQISANQLRIDLACYLYEKKRLSLGQARSLSGLDQLAFQLELSNRDIYIHYSEDDLEQDLDMLGISE' A
#
# COMPACT_ATOMS: atom_id res chain seq x y z
N MET A 1 -12.49 -12.00 7.19
CA MET A 1 -11.57 -12.01 8.34
C MET A 1 -10.78 -10.71 8.38
N ALA A 2 -10.64 -10.12 9.53
CA ALA A 2 -9.88 -8.87 9.68
C ALA A 2 -8.55 -9.16 10.37
N LEU A 3 -7.51 -8.53 9.88
CA LEU A 3 -6.21 -8.61 10.53
C LEU A 3 -6.18 -7.64 11.70
N VAL A 4 -5.91 -8.17 12.88
CA VAL A 4 -5.83 -7.35 14.10
C VAL A 4 -4.45 -7.51 14.70
N ILE A 5 -3.75 -6.38 14.86
CA ILE A 5 -2.44 -6.37 15.49
C ILE A 5 -2.53 -5.51 16.72
N SER A 6 -2.13 -6.07 17.86
CA SER A 6 -2.28 -5.39 19.13
C SER A 6 -1.30 -4.23 19.28
N ASP A 7 -1.66 -3.27 20.11
CA ASP A 7 -0.78 -2.15 20.44
C ASP A 7 0.52 -2.63 21.07
N GLU A 8 0.44 -3.71 21.83
CA GLU A 8 1.62 -4.28 22.46
C GLU A 8 2.63 -4.74 21.40
N THR A 9 2.15 -5.41 20.35
CA THR A 9 3.01 -5.86 19.26
C THR A 9 3.63 -4.67 18.55
N LEU A 10 2.84 -3.64 18.26
CA LEU A 10 3.34 -2.44 17.61
C LEU A 10 4.40 -1.76 18.47
N SER A 11 4.18 -1.71 19.77
CA SER A 11 5.14 -1.09 20.68
C SER A 11 6.46 -1.86 20.69
N LYS A 12 6.39 -3.19 20.69
CA LYS A 12 7.60 -4.01 20.64
C LYS A 12 8.36 -3.83 19.35
N ALA A 13 7.64 -3.65 18.24
CA ALA A 13 8.25 -3.41 16.93
C ALA A 13 8.71 -1.96 16.77
N GLN A 14 8.31 -1.09 17.68
CA GLN A 14 8.66 0.33 17.66
C GLN A 14 8.14 1.03 16.40
N ILE A 15 6.94 0.67 15.98
CA ILE A 15 6.28 1.31 14.84
C ILE A 15 4.84 1.64 15.20
N SER A 16 4.28 2.59 14.46
CA SER A 16 2.88 2.94 14.60
C SER A 16 2.04 2.05 13.70
N ALA A 17 0.73 2.03 13.95
CA ALA A 17 -0.20 1.29 13.11
C ALA A 17 -0.16 1.82 11.68
N ASN A 18 -0.05 3.14 11.50
CA ASN A 18 0.05 3.72 10.17
C ASN A 18 1.32 3.27 9.45
N GLN A 19 2.43 3.24 10.16
CA GLN A 19 3.68 2.79 9.55
C GLN A 19 3.59 1.32 9.12
N LEU A 20 2.96 0.49 9.95
CA LEU A 20 2.78 -0.91 9.61
C LEU A 20 1.93 -1.05 8.36
N ARG A 21 0.87 -0.25 8.23
CA ARG A 21 0.02 -0.30 7.04
C ARG A 21 0.81 0.06 5.78
N ILE A 22 1.67 1.06 5.88
CA ILE A 22 2.51 1.46 4.76
C ILE A 22 3.47 0.33 4.40
N ASP A 23 4.10 -0.27 5.42
CA ASP A 23 5.03 -1.37 5.19
C ASP A 23 4.34 -2.56 4.52
N LEU A 24 3.14 -2.92 5.00
CA LEU A 24 2.38 -4.00 4.40
C LEU A 24 1.99 -3.70 2.96
N ALA A 25 1.56 -2.47 2.71
CA ALA A 25 1.16 -2.08 1.36
C ALA A 25 2.33 -2.20 0.40
N CYS A 26 3.49 -1.72 0.78
CA CYS A 26 4.68 -1.78 -0.06
C CYS A 26 5.10 -3.24 -0.29
N TYR A 27 5.09 -4.04 0.76
CA TYR A 27 5.44 -5.44 0.65
C TYR A 27 4.51 -6.19 -0.30
N LEU A 28 3.21 -6.00 -0.13
CA LEU A 28 2.23 -6.72 -0.93
C LEU A 28 2.29 -6.27 -2.40
N TYR A 29 2.59 -5.00 -2.62
CA TYR A 29 2.77 -4.52 -3.97
C TYR A 29 4.02 -5.15 -4.61
N GLU A 30 5.11 -5.18 -3.86
CA GLU A 30 6.36 -5.76 -4.35
C GLU A 30 6.17 -7.23 -4.74
N LYS A 31 5.40 -7.96 -3.94
CA LYS A 31 5.13 -9.37 -4.19
C LYS A 31 4.01 -9.59 -5.20
N LYS A 32 3.50 -8.52 -5.78
CA LYS A 32 2.42 -8.58 -6.79
C LYS A 32 1.14 -9.19 -6.23
N ARG A 33 0.92 -9.02 -4.93
CA ARG A 33 -0.30 -9.47 -4.27
C ARG A 33 -1.40 -8.42 -4.37
N LEU A 34 -1.02 -7.15 -4.47
CA LEU A 34 -1.94 -6.04 -4.64
C LEU A 34 -1.48 -5.21 -5.82
N SER A 35 -2.46 -4.62 -6.51
CA SER A 35 -2.15 -3.62 -7.53
C SER A 35 -1.65 -2.34 -6.88
N LEU A 36 -1.14 -1.43 -7.71
CA LEU A 36 -0.67 -0.14 -7.21
C LEU A 36 -1.78 0.61 -6.49
N GLY A 37 -2.97 0.67 -7.08
CA GLY A 37 -4.09 1.37 -6.46
C GLY A 37 -4.56 0.72 -5.17
N GLN A 38 -4.60 -0.60 -5.15
CA GLN A 38 -5.00 -1.32 -3.94
C GLN A 38 -4.01 -1.12 -2.81
N ALA A 39 -2.71 -1.18 -3.13
CA ALA A 39 -1.68 -0.98 -2.14
C ALA A 39 -1.70 0.45 -1.60
N ARG A 40 -1.86 1.43 -2.49
CA ARG A 40 -1.97 2.82 -2.08
C ARG A 40 -3.14 3.01 -1.12
N SER A 41 -4.27 2.41 -1.44
CA SER A 41 -5.46 2.52 -0.59
C SER A 41 -5.19 1.92 0.79
N LEU A 42 -4.54 0.77 0.83
CA LEU A 42 -4.19 0.14 2.11
C LEU A 42 -3.27 1.03 2.93
N SER A 43 -2.32 1.70 2.29
CA SER A 43 -1.35 2.52 2.99
C SER A 43 -1.96 3.77 3.61
N GLY A 44 -3.07 4.24 3.05
CA GLY A 44 -3.69 5.49 3.49
C GLY A 44 -2.98 6.73 2.96
N LEU A 45 -2.00 6.57 2.09
CA LEU A 45 -1.26 7.69 1.52
C LEU A 45 -1.86 8.11 0.18
N ASP A 46 -1.56 9.35 -0.24
CA ASP A 46 -1.90 9.75 -1.59
C ASP A 46 -0.90 9.14 -2.58
N GLN A 47 -1.15 9.34 -3.86
CA GLN A 47 -0.36 8.71 -4.89
C GLN A 47 1.11 9.09 -4.82
N LEU A 48 1.40 10.36 -4.67
CA LEU A 48 2.78 10.83 -4.63
C LEU A 48 3.51 10.30 -3.41
N ALA A 49 2.87 10.37 -2.24
CA ALA A 49 3.49 9.89 -1.01
C ALA A 49 3.76 8.39 -1.07
N PHE A 50 2.82 7.63 -1.63
CA PHE A 50 3.02 6.19 -1.74
C PHE A 50 4.15 5.86 -2.70
N GLN A 51 4.24 6.58 -3.82
CA GLN A 51 5.32 6.37 -4.77
C GLN A 51 6.68 6.69 -4.16
N LEU A 52 6.74 7.71 -3.32
CA LEU A 52 7.98 8.04 -2.60
C LEU A 52 8.37 6.93 -1.64
N GLU A 53 7.39 6.33 -0.96
CA GLU A 53 7.68 5.21 -0.08
C GLU A 53 8.24 4.02 -0.84
N LEU A 54 7.67 3.72 -2.00
CA LEU A 54 8.19 2.65 -2.83
C LEU A 54 9.61 2.93 -3.27
N SER A 55 9.88 4.17 -3.67
CA SER A 55 11.22 4.56 -4.10
C SER A 55 12.23 4.42 -2.97
N ASN A 56 11.85 4.82 -1.76
CA ASN A 56 12.74 4.73 -0.60
C ASN A 56 13.10 3.28 -0.25
N ARG A 57 12.27 2.34 -0.69
CA ARG A 57 12.49 0.92 -0.43
C ARG A 57 13.06 0.19 -1.64
N ASP A 58 13.44 0.93 -2.68
CA ASP A 58 13.95 0.37 -3.94
C ASP A 58 12.95 -0.59 -4.60
N ILE A 59 11.68 -0.29 -4.44
CA ILE A 59 10.63 -1.04 -5.09
C ILE A 59 10.23 -0.30 -6.37
N TYR A 60 10.39 -0.97 -7.50
CA TYR A 60 10.09 -0.36 -8.78
C TYR A 60 8.59 -0.36 -9.03
N ILE A 61 8.09 0.74 -9.57
CA ILE A 61 6.71 0.85 -9.98
C ILE A 61 6.57 0.21 -11.35
N HIS A 62 5.66 -0.75 -11.45
CA HIS A 62 5.32 -1.37 -12.73
C HIS A 62 3.83 -1.23 -12.94
N TYR A 63 3.46 -0.97 -14.17
CA TYR A 63 2.06 -0.79 -14.51
C TYR A 63 1.63 -1.93 -15.43
N SER A 64 0.50 -2.55 -15.10
CA SER A 64 -0.17 -3.49 -15.97
C SER A 64 -1.53 -2.93 -16.29
N GLU A 65 -2.22 -3.55 -17.23
CA GLU A 65 -3.59 -3.15 -17.53
C GLU A 65 -4.46 -3.24 -16.29
N ASP A 66 -4.30 -4.30 -15.54
CA ASP A 66 -5.10 -4.52 -14.32
C ASP A 66 -4.84 -3.44 -13.30
N ASP A 67 -3.58 -3.08 -13.09
CA ASP A 67 -3.23 -2.03 -12.13
C ASP A 67 -3.86 -0.71 -12.53
N LEU A 68 -3.82 -0.40 -13.81
CA LEU A 68 -4.36 0.85 -14.31
C LEU A 68 -5.87 0.92 -14.15
N GLU A 69 -6.56 -0.16 -14.45
CA GLU A 69 -8.00 -0.21 -14.28
C GLU A 69 -8.41 -0.05 -12.84
N GLN A 70 -7.69 -0.71 -11.94
CA GLN A 70 -8.01 -0.62 -10.51
C GLN A 70 -7.74 0.77 -9.96
N ASP A 71 -6.72 1.43 -10.46
CA ASP A 71 -6.47 2.81 -10.05
C ASP A 71 -7.63 3.72 -10.45
N LEU A 72 -8.14 3.53 -11.65
CA LEU A 72 -9.29 4.32 -12.11
C LEU A 72 -10.52 4.06 -11.25
N ASP A 73 -10.77 2.81 -10.93
CA ASP A 73 -11.90 2.45 -10.07
C ASP A 73 -11.78 3.10 -8.70
N MET A 74 -10.61 3.07 -8.13
CA MET A 74 -10.38 3.63 -6.81
C MET A 74 -10.52 5.14 -6.79
N LEU A 75 -10.22 5.78 -7.90
CA LEU A 75 -10.40 7.22 -8.00
C LEU A 75 -11.83 7.62 -8.34
N GLY A 76 -12.70 6.62 -8.59
CA GLY A 76 -14.09 6.89 -8.90
C GLY A 76 -14.31 7.46 -10.27
N ILE A 77 -13.38 7.27 -11.17
CA ILE A 77 -13.44 7.84 -12.51
C ILE A 77 -14.24 6.95 -13.46
N SER A 78 -14.36 5.69 -13.12
CA SER A 78 -14.96 4.70 -14.00
C SER A 78 -16.47 4.81 -14.11
N GLU A 79 -17.10 5.60 -13.32
CA GLU A 79 -18.55 5.66 -13.31
C GLU A 79 -19.15 6.39 -14.51
#